data_de636addf1d75e46ade7fe86d24c8aeb
#
_entry.id   de636addf1d75e46ade7fe86d24c8aeb
#
_cell.length_a   1.000
_cell.length_b   1.000
_cell.length_c   1.000
_cell.angle_alpha   90.00
_cell.angle_beta   90.00
_cell.angle_gamma   90.00
#
_symmetry.space_group_name_H-M   'P 1'
#
loop_
_entity.id
_entity.type
_entity.pdbx_description
1 polymer ?
#
loop_
_entity_poly.entity_id
_entity_poly.type
_entity_poly.pdbx_seq_one_letter_code
_entity_poly.pdbx_strand_id
1 'polypeptide(L)'
;RKENIFFIKREDIEKPLKGIKFLRKIEVKKKYPSTIIIKIFETKPVAILFKNQVKYIIDSSSNLIAFNKDMKFNNLPEIFGEKAEENFISFFHKLEKNNFPNKKIKNFYYFQIGRWDLQLVNNKVIKFPHNNIEDAIIKSIELLDRKNFKSYNIIDLRIDGKIIVK
;
A
#
# COMPACT_ATOMS: atom_id res chain seq x y z
N ARG A 1 24.55 -29.53 -22.48
CA ARG A 1 23.50 -29.88 -23.48
C ARG A 1 22.90 -28.55 -23.97
N LYS A 2 23.02 -28.27 -25.28
CA LYS A 2 22.36 -27.13 -25.91
C LYS A 2 20.87 -27.54 -26.05
N GLU A 3 20.01 -27.06 -25.17
CA GLU A 3 18.59 -27.26 -25.33
C GLU A 3 18.07 -26.36 -26.45
N ASN A 4 17.30 -26.94 -27.36
CA ASN A 4 16.74 -26.20 -28.49
C ASN A 4 15.58 -25.35 -27.97
N ILE A 5 15.55 -24.04 -28.22
CA ILE A 5 14.55 -23.09 -27.81
C ILE A 5 13.11 -23.49 -28.19
N PHE A 6 12.95 -24.34 -29.22
CA PHE A 6 11.67 -24.85 -29.64
C PHE A 6 11.01 -25.75 -28.60
N PHE A 7 11.80 -26.48 -27.80
CA PHE A 7 11.31 -27.44 -26.80
C PHE A 7 11.12 -26.83 -25.42
N ILE A 8 11.63 -25.62 -25.17
CA ILE A 8 11.44 -24.94 -23.90
C ILE A 8 10.01 -24.45 -23.81
N LYS A 9 9.26 -24.97 -22.86
CA LYS A 9 7.88 -24.52 -22.57
C LYS A 9 7.93 -23.25 -21.72
N ARG A 10 6.91 -22.42 -21.84
CA ARG A 10 6.75 -21.22 -21.01
C ARG A 10 6.76 -21.55 -19.53
N GLU A 11 6.11 -22.66 -19.15
CA GLU A 11 6.03 -23.15 -17.78
C GLU A 11 7.40 -23.48 -17.17
N ASP A 12 8.34 -23.99 -17.96
CA ASP A 12 9.71 -24.33 -17.51
C ASP A 12 10.49 -23.09 -17.09
N ILE A 13 10.14 -21.93 -17.68
CA ILE A 13 10.74 -20.63 -17.35
C ILE A 13 10.01 -19.97 -16.17
N GLU A 14 8.68 -20.00 -16.17
CA GLU A 14 7.87 -19.33 -15.15
C GLU A 14 7.92 -20.03 -13.79
N LYS A 15 8.00 -21.37 -13.78
CA LYS A 15 7.94 -22.16 -12.54
C LYS A 15 9.06 -21.82 -11.53
N PRO A 16 10.35 -21.70 -11.93
CA PRO A 16 11.40 -21.27 -11.01
C PRO A 16 11.23 -19.82 -10.52
N LEU A 17 10.62 -18.97 -11.33
CA LEU A 17 10.45 -17.55 -11.03
C LEU A 17 9.25 -17.26 -10.09
N LYS A 18 8.31 -18.19 -9.94
CA LYS A 18 7.15 -18.05 -9.03
C LYS A 18 7.52 -17.88 -7.56
N GLY A 19 8.74 -18.26 -7.18
CA GLY A 19 9.28 -18.06 -5.83
C GLY A 19 9.81 -16.64 -5.56
N ILE A 20 9.88 -15.79 -6.57
CA ILE A 20 10.36 -14.40 -6.41
C ILE A 20 9.27 -13.59 -5.70
N LYS A 21 9.62 -13.03 -4.55
CA LYS A 21 8.74 -12.15 -3.78
C LYS A 21 8.50 -10.85 -4.55
N PHE A 22 7.29 -10.29 -4.43
CA PHE A 22 6.87 -9.08 -5.15
C PHE A 22 6.80 -9.22 -6.67
N LEU A 23 6.65 -10.44 -7.16
CA LEU A 23 6.44 -10.70 -8.57
C LEU A 23 4.97 -10.43 -8.94
N ARG A 24 4.76 -9.42 -9.80
CA ARG A 24 3.42 -9.10 -10.31
C ARG A 24 3.09 -9.88 -11.57
N LYS A 25 4.02 -9.93 -12.51
CA LYS A 25 3.82 -10.53 -13.83
C LYS A 25 5.15 -10.96 -14.43
N ILE A 26 5.14 -12.06 -15.16
CA ILE A 26 6.25 -12.50 -16.01
C ILE A 26 5.73 -12.53 -17.45
N GLU A 27 6.47 -11.93 -18.36
CA GLU A 27 6.26 -12.07 -19.80
C GLU A 27 7.45 -12.77 -20.40
N VAL A 28 7.17 -13.90 -21.09
CA VAL A 28 8.19 -14.66 -21.82
C VAL A 28 7.94 -14.53 -23.30
N LYS A 29 8.93 -14.05 -24.05
CA LYS A 29 8.88 -13.92 -25.50
C LYS A 29 10.06 -14.68 -26.12
N LYS A 30 9.76 -15.61 -27.02
CA LYS A 30 10.79 -16.29 -27.81
C LYS A 30 11.09 -15.46 -29.05
N LYS A 31 12.37 -15.22 -29.32
CA LYS A 31 12.85 -14.60 -30.55
C LYS A 31 13.79 -15.60 -31.22
N TYR A 32 13.29 -16.25 -32.26
CA TYR A 32 14.03 -17.26 -32.99
C TYR A 32 15.27 -16.65 -33.66
N PRO A 33 16.39 -17.42 -33.87
CA PRO A 33 16.48 -18.86 -33.59
C PRO A 33 16.90 -19.22 -32.16
N SER A 34 17.39 -18.28 -31.35
CA SER A 34 18.12 -18.66 -30.13
C SER A 34 17.93 -17.75 -28.91
N THR A 35 17.00 -16.78 -28.94
CA THR A 35 16.85 -15.80 -27.87
C THR A 35 15.53 -15.96 -27.11
N ILE A 36 15.58 -15.97 -25.77
CA ILE A 36 14.43 -15.87 -24.91
C ILE A 36 14.51 -14.51 -24.18
N ILE A 37 13.44 -13.73 -24.30
CA ILE A 37 13.30 -12.45 -23.58
C ILE A 37 12.34 -12.68 -22.43
N ILE A 38 12.80 -12.45 -21.21
CA ILE A 38 12.00 -12.53 -19.99
C ILE A 38 11.85 -11.11 -19.44
N LYS A 39 10.62 -10.61 -19.35
CA LYS A 39 10.30 -9.36 -18.69
C LYS A 39 9.65 -9.66 -17.36
N ILE A 40 10.25 -9.18 -16.29
CA ILE A 40 9.77 -9.32 -14.93
C ILE A 40 9.16 -7.99 -14.51
N PHE A 41 7.90 -8.02 -14.08
CA PHE A 41 7.21 -6.86 -13.51
C PHE A 41 7.08 -7.09 -12.01
N GLU A 42 7.72 -6.23 -11.26
CA GLU A 42 7.67 -6.26 -9.80
C GLU A 42 6.56 -5.37 -9.27
N THR A 43 6.05 -5.71 -8.11
CA THR A 43 5.16 -4.86 -7.32
C THR A 43 5.94 -4.25 -6.16
N LYS A 44 5.42 -3.17 -5.59
CA LYS A 44 6.11 -2.46 -4.50
C LYS A 44 5.37 -2.70 -3.18
N PRO A 45 6.09 -2.99 -2.09
CA PRO A 45 5.49 -2.99 -0.76
C PRO A 45 5.01 -1.57 -0.41
N VAL A 46 3.80 -1.46 0.12
CA VAL A 46 3.21 -0.15 0.49
C VAL A 46 2.93 -0.02 1.98
N ALA A 47 2.69 -1.14 2.68
CA ALA A 47 2.46 -1.12 4.12
C ALA A 47 2.68 -2.50 4.76
N ILE A 48 2.71 -2.52 6.09
CA ILE A 48 2.74 -3.74 6.92
C ILE A 48 1.38 -3.90 7.58
N LEU A 49 0.68 -4.98 7.29
CA LEU A 49 -0.62 -5.32 7.88
C LEU A 49 -0.43 -6.23 9.09
N PHE A 50 -1.09 -5.88 10.19
CA PHE A 50 -1.25 -6.76 11.35
C PHE A 50 -2.60 -7.47 11.28
N LYS A 51 -2.57 -8.79 11.11
CA LYS A 51 -3.76 -9.64 11.05
C LYS A 51 -3.54 -10.91 11.87
N ASN A 52 -4.44 -11.20 12.80
CA ASN A 52 -4.36 -12.41 13.66
C ASN A 52 -2.98 -12.60 14.33
N GLN A 53 -2.41 -11.54 14.86
CA GLN A 53 -1.07 -11.51 15.48
C GLN A 53 0.10 -11.83 14.52
N VAL A 54 -0.17 -11.90 13.23
CA VAL A 54 0.84 -12.14 12.18
C VAL A 54 1.03 -10.86 11.36
N LYS A 55 2.28 -10.61 10.97
CA LYS A 55 2.63 -9.50 10.06
C LYS A 55 2.62 -9.97 8.62
N TYR A 56 1.99 -9.19 7.77
CA TYR A 56 2.02 -9.36 6.32
C TYR A 56 2.49 -8.07 5.69
N ILE A 57 3.11 -8.16 4.54
CA ILE A 57 3.34 -7.02 3.67
C ILE A 57 2.18 -6.96 2.69
N ILE A 58 1.58 -5.81 2.54
CA ILE A 58 0.64 -5.53 1.47
C ILE A 58 1.37 -4.74 0.39
N ASP A 59 1.22 -5.18 -0.86
CA ASP A 59 1.83 -4.54 -2.01
C ASP A 59 0.84 -3.62 -2.76
N SER A 60 1.34 -2.84 -3.72
CA SER A 60 0.52 -1.94 -4.54
C SER A 60 -0.52 -2.64 -5.41
N SER A 61 -0.53 -3.96 -5.46
CA SER A 61 -1.52 -4.80 -6.18
C SER A 61 -2.46 -5.56 -5.23
N SER A 62 -2.53 -5.18 -3.95
CA SER A 62 -3.33 -5.82 -2.88
C SER A 62 -2.89 -7.24 -2.51
N ASN A 63 -1.72 -7.70 -2.93
CA ASN A 63 -1.25 -9.01 -2.52
C ASN A 63 -0.74 -8.97 -1.09
N LEU A 64 -1.10 -10.00 -0.31
CA LEU A 64 -0.56 -10.22 1.03
C LEU A 64 0.63 -11.18 0.94
N ILE A 65 1.77 -10.72 1.38
CA ILE A 65 3.02 -11.48 1.39
C ILE A 65 3.42 -11.69 2.85
N ALA A 66 3.61 -12.95 3.25
CA ALA A 66 4.04 -13.23 4.62
C ALA A 66 5.35 -12.49 4.95
N PHE A 67 5.33 -11.76 6.08
CA PHE A 67 6.50 -11.03 6.55
C PHE A 67 7.59 -12.03 6.99
N ASN A 68 8.79 -11.88 6.47
CA ASN A 68 9.96 -12.62 6.92
C ASN A 68 10.93 -11.65 7.60
N LYS A 69 11.58 -12.08 8.67
CA LYS A 69 12.56 -11.29 9.44
C LYS A 69 13.76 -10.82 8.60
N ASP A 70 14.08 -11.53 7.52
CA ASP A 70 15.14 -11.15 6.58
C ASP A 70 14.76 -9.99 5.66
N MET A 71 13.47 -9.63 5.62
CA MET A 71 12.97 -8.49 4.86
C MET A 71 13.22 -7.21 5.64
N LYS A 72 14.12 -6.38 5.13
CA LYS A 72 14.38 -5.04 5.67
C LYS A 72 13.57 -4.02 4.87
N PHE A 73 12.45 -3.57 5.42
CA PHE A 73 11.70 -2.44 4.89
C PHE A 73 11.83 -1.28 5.86
N ASN A 74 12.53 -0.24 5.44
CA ASN A 74 12.63 0.98 6.22
C ASN A 74 11.40 1.85 5.94
N ASN A 75 10.68 2.22 7.03
CA ASN A 75 9.63 3.23 6.99
C ASN A 75 8.33 2.87 6.23
N LEU A 76 7.95 1.59 6.16
CA LEU A 76 6.60 1.25 5.74
C LEU A 76 5.60 1.57 6.86
N PRO A 77 4.46 2.22 6.56
CA PRO A 77 3.42 2.42 7.54
C PRO A 77 2.77 1.09 7.95
N GLU A 78 2.24 1.05 9.17
CA GLU A 78 1.54 -0.13 9.67
C GLU A 78 0.02 0.03 9.55
N ILE A 79 -0.68 -1.07 9.28
CA ILE A 79 -2.13 -1.11 9.11
C ILE A 79 -2.73 -1.96 10.22
N PHE A 80 -3.74 -1.42 10.87
CA PHE A 80 -4.50 -2.05 11.94
C PHE A 80 -5.99 -2.00 11.64
N GLY A 81 -6.71 -3.01 12.07
CA GLY A 81 -8.16 -3.12 11.95
C GLY A 81 -8.57 -4.41 11.25
N GLU A 82 -9.72 -4.94 11.67
CA GLU A 82 -10.29 -6.15 11.09
C GLU A 82 -10.79 -5.84 9.67
N LYS A 83 -10.43 -6.69 8.69
CA LYS A 83 -10.73 -6.54 7.24
C LYS A 83 -10.13 -5.29 6.59
N ALA A 84 -9.09 -4.71 7.21
CA ALA A 84 -8.41 -3.55 6.65
C ALA A 84 -7.82 -3.83 5.26
N GLU A 85 -7.32 -5.06 5.02
CA GLU A 85 -6.73 -5.47 3.74
C GLU A 85 -7.68 -5.35 2.55
N GLU A 86 -8.98 -5.55 2.77
CA GLU A 86 -9.99 -5.49 1.71
C GLU A 86 -10.21 -4.05 1.20
N ASN A 87 -9.96 -3.06 2.06
CA ASN A 87 -10.28 -1.66 1.82
C ASN A 87 -9.05 -0.76 1.67
N PHE A 88 -7.87 -1.24 2.07
CA PHE A 88 -6.66 -0.43 2.17
C PHE A 88 -6.23 0.16 0.83
N ILE A 89 -6.12 -0.65 -0.22
CA ILE A 89 -5.59 -0.19 -1.51
C ILE A 89 -6.50 0.88 -2.14
N SER A 90 -7.81 0.72 -2.02
CA SER A 90 -8.76 1.73 -2.50
C SER A 90 -8.55 3.07 -1.78
N PHE A 91 -8.39 3.04 -0.46
CA PHE A 91 -8.11 4.23 0.33
C PHE A 91 -6.73 4.83 0.03
N PHE A 92 -5.71 3.99 -0.06
CA PHE A 92 -4.34 4.39 -0.37
C PHE A 92 -4.24 5.10 -1.74
N HIS A 93 -4.93 4.58 -2.76
CA HIS A 93 -5.00 5.24 -4.07
C HIS A 93 -5.70 6.60 -4.03
N LYS A 94 -6.72 6.78 -3.18
CA LYS A 94 -7.33 8.10 -2.99
C LYS A 94 -6.36 9.10 -2.38
N LEU A 95 -5.53 8.67 -1.42
CA LEU A 95 -4.46 9.49 -0.86
C LEU A 95 -3.42 9.87 -1.93
N GLU A 96 -2.97 8.91 -2.74
CA GLU A 96 -2.01 9.15 -3.82
C GLU A 96 -2.57 10.10 -4.89
N LYS A 97 -3.80 9.87 -5.35
CA LYS A 97 -4.49 10.70 -6.35
C LYS A 97 -4.57 12.16 -5.92
N ASN A 98 -4.76 12.42 -4.64
CA ASN A 98 -4.86 13.76 -4.08
C ASN A 98 -3.50 14.30 -3.56
N ASN A 99 -2.39 13.63 -3.86
CA ASN A 99 -1.04 14.05 -3.45
C ASN A 99 -0.87 14.18 -1.92
N PHE A 100 -1.57 13.34 -1.14
CA PHE A 100 -1.36 13.31 0.29
C PHE A 100 0.10 12.94 0.61
N PRO A 101 0.75 13.57 1.62
CA PRO A 101 2.15 13.29 1.94
C PRO A 101 2.32 11.92 2.62
N ASN A 102 2.14 10.82 1.86
CA ASN A 102 2.12 9.43 2.34
C ASN A 102 3.36 9.06 3.17
N LYS A 103 4.53 9.65 2.87
CA LYS A 103 5.76 9.44 3.66
C LYS A 103 5.66 9.92 5.11
N LYS A 104 4.70 10.76 5.42
CA LYS A 104 4.45 11.24 6.79
C LYS A 104 3.50 10.31 7.56
N ILE A 105 2.92 9.29 6.92
CA ILE A 105 2.01 8.35 7.59
C ILE A 105 2.84 7.32 8.33
N LYS A 106 2.54 7.15 9.61
CA LYS A 106 3.10 6.11 10.47
C LYS A 106 2.17 4.89 10.54
N ASN A 107 0.89 5.14 10.81
CA ASN A 107 -0.10 4.08 10.99
C ASN A 107 -1.42 4.42 10.30
N PHE A 108 -2.08 3.37 9.81
CA PHE A 108 -3.45 3.35 9.32
C PHE A 108 -4.32 2.56 10.29
N TYR A 109 -5.44 3.12 10.70
CA TYR A 109 -6.43 2.43 11.54
C TYR A 109 -7.74 2.33 10.79
N TYR A 110 -8.17 1.11 10.47
CA TYR A 110 -9.44 0.84 9.83
C TYR A 110 -10.51 0.47 10.86
N PHE A 111 -11.70 0.98 10.66
CA PHE A 111 -12.89 0.65 11.43
C PHE A 111 -13.93 0.00 10.51
N GLN A 112 -14.60 -1.06 10.96
CA GLN A 112 -15.54 -1.85 10.14
C GLN A 112 -16.72 -1.04 9.56
N ILE A 113 -17.00 0.14 10.09
CA ILE A 113 -17.96 1.10 9.52
C ILE A 113 -17.44 1.78 8.24
N GLY A 114 -16.35 1.29 7.67
CA GLY A 114 -15.73 1.83 6.44
C GLY A 114 -14.92 3.11 6.64
N ARG A 115 -14.43 3.36 7.85
CA ARG A 115 -13.73 4.59 8.22
C ARG A 115 -12.24 4.35 8.44
N TRP A 116 -11.44 5.35 8.08
CA TRP A 116 -10.01 5.37 8.31
C TRP A 116 -9.57 6.52 9.22
N ASP A 117 -8.68 6.22 10.15
CA ASP A 117 -7.91 7.23 10.88
C ASP A 117 -6.43 7.06 10.50
N LEU A 118 -5.69 8.17 10.34
CA LEU A 118 -4.26 8.15 10.06
C LEU A 118 -3.51 8.70 11.27
N GLN A 119 -2.44 8.03 11.67
CA GLN A 119 -1.44 8.59 12.56
C GLN A 119 -0.20 8.96 11.74
N LEU A 120 0.25 10.19 11.89
CA LEU A 120 1.45 10.69 11.25
C LEU A 120 2.70 10.43 12.11
N VAL A 121 3.88 10.51 11.51
CA VAL A 121 5.18 10.33 12.20
C VAL A 121 5.42 11.33 13.34
N ASN A 122 4.77 12.49 13.33
CA ASN A 122 4.78 13.48 14.40
C ASN A 122 3.68 13.26 15.46
N ASN A 123 3.08 12.06 15.48
CA ASN A 123 1.98 11.63 16.35
C ASN A 123 0.63 12.37 16.13
N LYS A 124 0.54 13.25 15.16
CA LYS A 124 -0.74 13.87 14.79
C LYS A 124 -1.70 12.81 14.23
N VAL A 125 -2.96 12.86 14.64
CA VAL A 125 -4.01 11.94 14.17
C VAL A 125 -5.01 12.70 13.29
N ILE A 126 -5.32 12.15 12.14
CA ILE A 126 -6.37 12.65 11.25
C ILE A 126 -7.47 11.60 11.19
N LYS A 127 -8.71 12.00 11.50
CA LYS A 127 -9.88 11.12 11.45
C LYS A 127 -10.75 11.46 10.26
N PHE A 128 -10.88 10.50 9.33
CA PHE A 128 -11.65 10.68 8.11
C PHE A 128 -13.11 10.21 8.26
N PRO A 129 -14.06 10.82 7.54
CA PRO A 129 -15.41 10.32 7.45
C PRO A 129 -15.49 9.03 6.63
N HIS A 130 -16.62 8.31 6.72
CA HIS A 130 -16.93 7.22 5.82
C HIS A 130 -17.32 7.73 4.42
N ASN A 131 -18.16 8.76 4.37
CA ASN A 131 -18.60 9.38 3.12
C ASN A 131 -17.76 10.63 2.80
N ASN A 132 -17.74 11.05 1.54
CA ASN A 132 -17.02 12.25 1.07
C ASN A 132 -15.53 12.27 1.45
N ILE A 133 -14.92 11.08 1.43
CA ILE A 133 -13.54 10.90 1.92
C ILE A 133 -12.51 11.68 1.09
N GLU A 134 -12.75 11.89 -0.22
CA GLU A 134 -11.82 12.64 -1.09
C GLU A 134 -11.77 14.11 -0.69
N ASP A 135 -12.91 14.73 -0.40
CA ASP A 135 -12.98 16.12 0.08
C ASP A 135 -12.27 16.27 1.44
N ALA A 136 -12.48 15.29 2.33
CA ALA A 136 -11.78 15.27 3.62
C ALA A 136 -10.25 15.09 3.46
N ILE A 137 -9.79 14.32 2.48
CA ILE A 137 -8.36 14.18 2.17
C ILE A 137 -7.80 15.54 1.72
N ILE A 138 -8.44 16.20 0.74
CA ILE A 138 -8.03 17.52 0.26
C ILE A 138 -7.97 18.52 1.42
N LYS A 139 -9.03 18.54 2.23
CA LYS A 139 -9.11 19.42 3.41
C LYS A 139 -8.01 19.15 4.42
N SER A 140 -7.70 17.87 4.68
CA SER A 140 -6.63 17.50 5.60
C SER A 140 -5.25 18.02 5.15
N ILE A 141 -4.96 17.99 3.85
CA ILE A 141 -3.72 18.51 3.28
C ILE A 141 -3.62 20.01 3.53
N GLU A 142 -4.69 20.77 3.22
CA GLU A 142 -4.73 22.21 3.50
C GLU A 142 -4.47 22.54 4.97
N LEU A 143 -5.06 21.73 5.89
CA LEU A 143 -4.91 21.96 7.32
C LEU A 143 -3.51 21.62 7.83
N LEU A 144 -2.89 20.59 7.26
CA LEU A 144 -1.50 20.23 7.63
C LEU A 144 -0.49 21.32 7.28
N ASP A 145 -0.75 22.13 6.25
CA ASP A 145 0.15 23.20 5.80
C ASP A 145 -0.10 24.51 6.56
N ARG A 146 -1.25 24.68 7.20
CA ARG A 146 -1.59 25.89 7.96
C ARG A 146 -0.85 25.96 9.30
N LYS A 147 -0.23 27.11 9.58
CA LYS A 147 0.51 27.32 10.84
C LYS A 147 -0.35 27.15 12.10
N ASN A 148 -1.61 27.58 12.07
CA ASN A 148 -2.55 27.52 13.19
C ASN A 148 -2.89 26.09 13.61
N PHE A 149 -2.73 25.11 12.70
CA PHE A 149 -3.04 23.70 12.96
C PHE A 149 -1.82 22.88 13.44
N LYS A 150 -0.64 23.51 13.53
CA LYS A 150 0.58 22.82 13.97
C LYS A 150 0.52 22.37 15.44
N SER A 151 -0.17 23.13 16.28
CA SER A 151 -0.28 22.87 17.72
C SER A 151 -1.28 21.76 18.08
N TYR A 152 -2.21 21.43 17.18
CA TYR A 152 -3.22 20.40 17.46
C TYR A 152 -2.68 19.01 17.16
N ASN A 153 -2.99 18.05 18.03
CA ASN A 153 -2.63 16.65 17.86
C ASN A 153 -3.68 15.84 17.10
N ILE A 154 -4.94 16.28 17.13
CA ILE A 154 -6.05 15.60 16.47
C ILE A 154 -6.74 16.56 15.51
N ILE A 155 -6.94 16.13 14.27
CA ILE A 155 -7.77 16.78 13.27
C ILE A 155 -8.90 15.80 12.93
N ASP A 156 -10.13 16.11 13.38
CA ASP A 156 -11.29 15.25 13.18
C ASP A 156 -12.20 15.85 12.11
N LEU A 157 -12.31 15.15 10.99
CA LEU A 157 -13.09 15.53 9.80
C LEU A 157 -14.33 14.65 9.60
N ARG A 158 -14.74 13.90 10.63
CA ARG A 158 -15.83 12.91 10.52
C ARG A 158 -17.21 13.54 10.36
N ILE A 159 -17.38 14.77 10.78
CA ILE A 159 -18.64 15.50 10.66
C ILE A 159 -18.54 16.44 9.46
N ASP A 160 -19.41 16.26 8.48
CA ASP A 160 -19.43 17.08 7.28
C ASP A 160 -19.55 18.58 7.60
N GLY A 161 -18.76 19.39 6.92
CA GLY A 161 -18.71 20.86 7.12
C GLY A 161 -18.07 21.31 8.45
N LYS A 162 -17.62 20.39 9.34
CA LYS A 162 -16.99 20.75 10.62
C LYS A 162 -15.58 20.21 10.75
N ILE A 163 -14.71 21.00 11.34
CA ILE A 163 -13.35 20.63 11.70
C ILE A 163 -13.26 20.68 13.23
N ILE A 164 -13.00 19.54 13.86
CA ILE A 164 -12.78 19.48 15.32
C ILE A 164 -11.29 19.24 15.54
N VAL A 165 -10.68 20.04 16.38
CA VAL A 165 -9.25 19.93 16.70
C VAL A 165 -9.05 19.80 18.19
N LYS A 166 -8.03 19.04 18.59
CA LYS A 166 -7.60 18.84 19.98
C LYS A 166 -6.08 18.88 20.08
#